data_e8d6aa25148c09f5f768074ea484dced
#
_entry.id   e8d6aa25148c09f5f768074ea484dced
#
_cell.length_a   1.000
_cell.length_b   1.000
_cell.length_c   1.000
_cell.angle_alpha   90.00
_cell.angle_beta   90.00
_cell.angle_gamma   90.00
#
_symmetry.space_group_name_H-M   'P 1'
#
loop_
_entity.id
_entity.type
_entity.pdbx_description
1 polymer ?
#
loop_
_entity_poly.entity_id
_entity_poly.type
_entity_poly.pdbx_seq_one_letter_code
_entity_poly.pdbx_strand_id
1 'polypeptide(L)'
;MKVVILAGGFGTRISEESQFKPKPMIEIGGIPILVHIMKTYSAYGFNEFIICAGYKQHVIKEYFADYFLHTSDITFDYSDGKNEMIIHHSHSEPWKVTVADTGLNTMTGGRVNASGNM
;
A
#
# COMPACT_ATOMS: atom_id res chain seq x y z
N MET A 1 14.53 -11.18 -2.16
CA MET A 1 13.34 -12.06 -2.10
C MET A 1 12.08 -11.22 -2.02
N LYS A 2 11.07 -11.58 -2.76
CA LYS A 2 9.81 -10.84 -2.81
C LYS A 2 8.77 -11.49 -1.92
N VAL A 3 7.97 -10.67 -1.24
CA VAL A 3 6.83 -11.15 -0.46
C VAL A 3 5.58 -10.83 -1.25
N VAL A 4 4.77 -11.84 -1.51
CA VAL A 4 3.50 -11.66 -2.23
C VAL A 4 2.37 -11.65 -1.21
N ILE A 5 1.58 -10.58 -1.21
CA ILE A 5 0.45 -10.43 -0.30
C ILE A 5 -0.84 -10.44 -1.11
N LEU A 6 -1.72 -11.36 -0.78
CA LEU A 6 -3.02 -11.45 -1.45
C LEU A 6 -4.02 -10.56 -0.75
N ALA A 7 -4.40 -9.48 -1.40
CA ALA A 7 -5.28 -8.47 -0.84
C ALA A 7 -6.50 -8.20 -1.73
N GLY A 8 -6.81 -9.13 -2.64
CA GLY A 8 -7.81 -8.90 -3.67
C GLY A 8 -9.18 -9.50 -3.43
N GLY A 9 -9.43 -10.09 -2.28
CA GLY A 9 -10.72 -10.70 -2.01
C GLY A 9 -11.82 -9.65 -1.80
N PHE A 10 -13.06 -10.09 -1.97
CA PHE A 10 -14.18 -9.28 -1.53
C PHE A 10 -14.08 -9.10 -0.03
N GLY A 11 -14.11 -7.90 0.44
CA GLY A 11 -14.16 -7.69 1.87
C GLY A 11 -15.44 -8.29 2.42
N THR A 12 -15.34 -9.12 3.43
CA THR A 12 -16.51 -9.50 4.18
C THR A 12 -16.96 -8.24 4.91
N ARG A 13 -18.20 -7.87 4.73
CA ARG A 13 -18.71 -6.66 5.37
C ARG A 13 -18.87 -6.92 6.86
N ILE A 14 -17.85 -6.58 7.63
CA ILE A 14 -17.84 -6.82 9.07
C ILE A 14 -18.16 -5.52 9.82
N SER A 15 -17.84 -4.37 9.22
CA SER A 15 -18.06 -3.08 9.86
C SER A 15 -18.36 -2.03 8.80
N GLU A 16 -18.80 -0.86 9.24
CA GLU A 16 -19.04 0.26 8.33
C GLU A 16 -17.77 0.67 7.62
N GLU A 17 -16.64 0.56 8.29
CA GLU A 17 -15.35 0.92 7.73
C GLU A 17 -15.01 0.08 6.51
N SER A 18 -15.35 -1.20 6.53
CA SER A 18 -15.05 -2.09 5.41
C SER A 18 -15.88 -1.77 4.16
N GLN A 19 -16.91 -0.94 4.29
CA GLN A 19 -17.66 -0.48 3.13
C GLN A 19 -16.90 0.54 2.32
N PHE A 20 -16.02 1.30 2.96
CA PHE A 20 -15.30 2.39 2.34
C PHE A 20 -13.86 2.06 2.03
N LYS A 21 -13.30 1.08 2.71
CA LYS A 21 -11.91 0.66 2.53
C LYS A 21 -11.82 -0.83 2.33
N PRO A 22 -10.87 -1.31 1.51
CA PRO A 22 -10.58 -2.74 1.52
C PRO A 22 -10.04 -3.13 2.89
N LYS A 23 -10.32 -4.36 3.29
CA LYS A 23 -9.96 -4.85 4.62
C LYS A 23 -8.49 -4.61 4.99
N PRO A 24 -7.52 -4.84 4.08
CA PRO A 24 -6.11 -4.59 4.42
C PRO A 24 -5.79 -3.13 4.73
N MET A 25 -6.66 -2.21 4.34
CA MET A 25 -6.44 -0.78 4.56
C MET A 25 -7.16 -0.24 5.78
N ILE A 26 -7.84 -1.08 6.53
CA ILE A 26 -8.42 -0.70 7.81
C ILE A 26 -7.28 -0.43 8.78
N GLU A 27 -7.37 0.67 9.50
CA GLU A 27 -6.28 1.14 10.34
C GLU A 27 -6.36 0.63 11.76
N ILE A 28 -5.21 0.27 12.30
CA ILE A 28 -5.03 -0.04 13.71
C ILE A 28 -3.96 0.90 14.21
N GLY A 29 -4.32 1.76 15.16
CA GLY A 29 -3.39 2.78 15.65
C GLY A 29 -2.97 3.77 14.58
N GLY A 30 -3.86 4.07 13.62
CA GLY A 30 -3.58 5.01 12.55
C GLY A 30 -2.77 4.44 11.40
N ILE A 31 -2.46 3.15 11.43
CA ILE A 31 -1.65 2.50 10.39
C ILE A 31 -2.45 1.34 9.80
N PRO A 32 -2.55 1.25 8.47
CA PRO A 32 -3.28 0.16 7.83
C PRO A 32 -2.75 -1.22 8.22
N ILE A 33 -3.64 -2.18 8.34
CA ILE A 33 -3.26 -3.57 8.64
C ILE A 33 -2.18 -4.07 7.68
N LEU A 34 -2.34 -3.77 6.40
CA LEU A 34 -1.36 -4.15 5.37
C LEU A 34 0.04 -3.68 5.73
N VAL A 35 0.15 -2.44 6.19
CA VAL A 35 1.45 -1.86 6.56
C VAL A 35 2.03 -2.55 7.80
N HIS A 36 1.18 -2.92 8.76
CA HIS A 36 1.64 -3.70 9.92
C HIS A 36 2.24 -5.04 9.48
N ILE A 37 1.60 -5.70 8.53
CA ILE A 37 2.09 -6.96 7.99
C ILE A 37 3.43 -6.76 7.30
N MET A 38 3.53 -5.72 6.48
CA MET A 38 4.77 -5.41 5.76
C MET A 38 5.91 -5.09 6.73
N LYS A 39 5.62 -4.35 7.79
CA LYS A 39 6.63 -4.04 8.80
C LYS A 39 7.14 -5.31 9.50
N THR A 40 6.27 -6.27 9.72
CA THR A 40 6.67 -7.56 10.30
C THR A 40 7.68 -8.27 9.41
N TYR A 41 7.41 -8.34 8.11
CA TYR A 41 8.34 -8.96 7.17
C TYR A 41 9.62 -8.15 7.02
N SER A 42 9.49 -6.82 7.04
CA SER A 42 10.65 -5.94 6.92
C SER A 42 11.62 -6.12 8.07
N ALA A 43 11.11 -6.46 9.26
CA ALA A 43 11.96 -6.75 10.42
C ALA A 43 12.86 -7.96 10.18
N TYR A 44 12.48 -8.84 9.26
CA TYR A 44 13.29 -9.99 8.86
C TYR A 44 14.10 -9.74 7.59
N GLY A 45 14.15 -8.49 7.14
CA GLY A 45 14.95 -8.12 5.98
C GLY A 45 14.24 -8.17 4.64
N PHE A 46 12.93 -8.40 4.62
CA PHE A 46 12.16 -8.44 3.38
C PHE A 46 11.61 -7.05 3.07
N ASN A 47 12.09 -6.43 2.01
CA ASN A 47 11.70 -5.07 1.67
C ASN A 47 11.10 -4.94 0.27
N GLU A 48 10.86 -6.04 -0.40
CA GLU A 48 10.21 -6.01 -1.70
C GLU A 48 8.89 -6.76 -1.60
N PHE A 49 7.80 -6.06 -1.94
CA PHE A 49 6.44 -6.59 -1.77
C PHE A 49 5.67 -6.48 -3.07
N ILE A 50 4.91 -7.53 -3.37
CA ILE A 50 3.95 -7.51 -4.47
C ILE A 50 2.58 -7.73 -3.85
N ILE A 51 1.72 -6.74 -4.00
CA ILE A 51 0.38 -6.76 -3.43
C ILE A 51 -0.60 -7.07 -4.54
N CYS A 52 -1.22 -8.23 -4.46
CA CYS A 52 -2.23 -8.64 -5.43
C CYS A 52 -3.57 -8.09 -4.96
N ALA A 53 -4.04 -7.05 -5.64
CA ALA A 53 -5.20 -6.30 -5.23
C ALA A 53 -6.33 -6.43 -6.25
N GLY A 54 -7.55 -6.21 -5.81
CA GLY A 54 -8.73 -6.23 -6.67
C GLY A 54 -9.73 -5.20 -6.19
N TYR A 55 -10.63 -5.60 -5.30
CA TYR A 55 -11.66 -4.72 -4.78
C TYR A 55 -11.06 -3.45 -4.17
N LYS A 56 -11.45 -2.29 -4.70
CA LYS A 56 -10.98 -0.98 -4.26
C LYS A 56 -9.46 -0.87 -4.21
N GLN A 57 -8.80 -1.46 -5.18
CA GLN A 57 -7.33 -1.41 -5.25
C GLN A 57 -6.78 0.02 -5.31
N HIS A 58 -7.60 0.97 -5.79
CA HIS A 58 -7.17 2.36 -5.88
C HIS A 58 -6.82 2.94 -4.50
N VAL A 59 -7.47 2.48 -3.43
CA VAL A 59 -7.18 2.93 -2.07
C VAL A 59 -5.76 2.52 -1.69
N ILE A 60 -5.36 1.31 -2.05
CA ILE A 60 -4.00 0.82 -1.78
C ILE A 60 -2.98 1.60 -2.61
N LYS A 61 -3.28 1.81 -3.89
CA LYS A 61 -2.39 2.56 -4.78
C LYS A 61 -2.20 3.99 -4.31
N GLU A 62 -3.28 4.65 -3.92
CA GLU A 62 -3.22 6.02 -3.43
C GLU A 62 -2.40 6.12 -2.15
N TYR A 63 -2.54 5.16 -1.26
CA TYR A 63 -1.77 5.16 -0.03
C TYR A 63 -0.26 5.15 -0.32
N PHE A 64 0.18 4.28 -1.21
CA PHE A 64 1.61 4.20 -1.52
C PHE A 64 2.10 5.32 -2.41
N ALA A 65 1.23 5.87 -3.26
CA ALA A 65 1.59 7.03 -4.07
C ALA A 65 1.93 8.23 -3.19
N ASP A 66 1.22 8.35 -2.07
CA ASP A 66 1.41 9.46 -1.14
C ASP A 66 2.15 9.06 0.14
N TYR A 67 2.77 7.88 0.13
CA TYR A 67 3.37 7.31 1.34
C TYR A 67 4.34 8.28 2.01
N PHE A 68 5.20 8.92 1.23
CA PHE A 68 6.18 9.84 1.79
C PHE A 68 5.53 11.07 2.42
N LEU A 69 4.33 11.46 1.97
CA LEU A 69 3.60 12.58 2.57
C LEU A 69 3.17 12.25 4.01
N HIS A 70 2.83 11.00 4.24
CA HIS A 70 2.35 10.57 5.56
C HIS A 70 3.47 10.25 6.53
N THR A 71 4.68 10.06 6.02
CA THR A 71 5.81 9.62 6.83
C THR A 71 6.95 10.64 6.88
N SER A 72 6.74 11.83 6.36
CA SER A 72 7.79 12.84 6.24
C SER A 72 7.31 14.20 6.75
N ASP A 73 8.25 15.01 7.21
CA ASP A 73 8.00 16.42 7.46
C ASP A 73 8.22 17.17 6.17
N ILE A 74 7.24 17.96 5.75
CA ILE A 74 7.26 18.58 4.43
C ILE A 74 6.95 20.07 4.55
N THR A 75 7.71 20.87 3.84
CA THR A 75 7.39 22.29 3.62
C THR A 75 6.83 22.44 2.22
N PHE A 76 5.67 23.05 2.12
CA PHE A 76 5.10 23.45 0.85
C PHE A 76 5.31 24.95 0.69
N ASP A 77 6.09 25.36 -0.28
CA ASP A 77 6.46 26.75 -0.47
C ASP A 77 5.74 27.33 -1.68
N TYR A 78 4.78 28.17 -1.42
CA TYR A 78 4.02 28.86 -2.47
C TYR A 78 4.37 30.35 -2.56
N SER A 79 5.38 30.79 -1.80
CA SER A 79 5.76 32.20 -1.81
C SER A 79 6.34 32.61 -3.15
N ASP A 80 6.16 33.87 -3.52
CA ASP A 80 6.67 34.44 -4.78
C ASP A 80 6.23 33.66 -6.01
N GLY A 81 5.04 33.08 -5.96
CA GLY A 81 4.52 32.29 -7.07
C GLY A 81 5.17 30.94 -7.26
N LYS A 82 5.93 30.48 -6.29
CA LYS A 82 6.56 29.17 -6.32
C LYS A 82 5.54 28.05 -6.10
N ASN A 83 5.93 26.86 -6.44
CA ASN A 83 5.16 25.68 -6.15
C ASN A 83 6.17 24.56 -5.87
N GLU A 84 6.80 24.66 -4.72
CA GLU A 84 7.88 23.76 -4.33
C GLU A 84 7.50 22.91 -3.15
N MET A 85 8.04 21.70 -3.10
CA MET A 85 7.84 20.79 -2.00
C MET A 85 9.22 20.37 -1.49
N ILE A 86 9.46 20.61 -0.20
CA ILE A 86 10.74 20.29 0.44
C ILE A 86 10.50 19.23 1.49
N ILE A 87 11.12 18.08 1.31
CA ILE A 87 11.00 16.96 2.25
C ILE A 87 12.17 17.04 3.23
N HIS A 88 11.87 17.13 4.53
CA HIS A 88 12.89 17.30 5.56
C HIS A 88 13.30 15.96 6.17
N HIS A 89 12.43 15.37 6.96
CA HIS A 89 12.68 14.06 7.57
C HIS A 89 11.72 13.08 7.01
N SER A 90 12.21 11.91 6.67
CA SER A 90 11.36 10.84 6.18
C SER A 90 11.52 9.62 7.08
N HIS A 91 10.39 9.12 7.56
CA HIS A 91 10.33 7.86 8.30
C HIS A 91 9.82 6.75 7.40
N SER A 92 9.89 6.95 6.09
CA SER A 92 9.46 5.97 5.11
C SER A 92 10.37 4.75 5.16
N GLU A 93 9.75 3.58 5.11
CA GLU A 93 10.49 2.34 5.02
C GLU A 93 11.11 2.18 3.63
N PRO A 94 12.26 1.53 3.51
CA PRO A 94 12.94 1.38 2.20
C PRO A 94 12.30 0.27 1.39
N TRP A 95 11.02 0.37 1.15
CA TRP A 95 10.24 -0.67 0.47
C TRP A 95 10.16 -0.43 -1.03
N LYS A 96 10.14 -1.53 -1.76
CA LYS A 96 9.76 -1.54 -3.16
C LYS A 96 8.41 -2.26 -3.22
N VAL A 97 7.37 -1.55 -3.61
CA VAL A 97 6.00 -2.06 -3.56
C VAL A 97 5.39 -2.03 -4.95
N THR A 98 4.90 -3.19 -5.38
CA THR A 98 4.14 -3.31 -6.61
C THR A 98 2.72 -3.68 -6.26
N VAL A 99 1.75 -2.88 -6.73
CA VAL A 99 0.33 -3.20 -6.55
C VAL A 99 -0.18 -3.71 -7.88
N ALA A 100 -0.47 -5.00 -7.93
CA ALA A 100 -0.90 -5.67 -9.15
C ALA A 100 -2.40 -5.90 -9.13
N ASP A 101 -3.05 -5.63 -10.26
CA ASP A 101 -4.47 -5.87 -10.40
C ASP A 101 -4.71 -7.33 -10.71
N THR A 102 -5.29 -8.05 -9.76
CA THR A 102 -5.60 -9.46 -9.94
C THR A 102 -7.02 -9.70 -10.44
N GLY A 103 -7.88 -8.66 -10.35
CA GLY A 103 -9.27 -8.80 -10.72
C GLY A 103 -10.05 -9.69 -9.77
N LEU A 104 -11.37 -9.59 -9.81
CA LEU A 104 -12.23 -10.36 -8.92
C LEU A 104 -12.50 -11.76 -9.45
N ASN A 105 -12.46 -11.93 -10.76
CA ASN A 105 -12.82 -13.18 -11.42
C ASN A 105 -11.62 -14.02 -11.83
N THR A 106 -10.43 -13.60 -11.43
CA THR A 106 -9.21 -14.26 -11.88
C THR A 106 -8.77 -15.31 -10.88
N MET A 107 -8.38 -16.47 -11.41
CA MET A 107 -7.81 -17.52 -10.58
C MET A 107 -6.54 -16.99 -9.90
N THR A 108 -6.48 -17.14 -8.60
CA THR A 108 -5.37 -16.62 -7.81
C THR A 108 -4.01 -17.09 -8.33
N GLY A 109 -3.89 -18.37 -8.66
CA GLY A 109 -2.62 -18.92 -9.15
C GLY A 109 -2.12 -18.26 -10.41
N GLY A 110 -3.01 -18.00 -11.37
CA GLY A 110 -2.62 -17.34 -12.60
C GLY A 110 -2.14 -15.92 -12.39
N ARG A 111 -2.83 -15.19 -11.54
CA ARG A 111 -2.45 -13.79 -11.27
C ARG A 111 -1.18 -13.70 -10.44
N VAL A 112 -1.02 -14.59 -9.49
CA VAL A 112 0.21 -14.62 -8.71
C VAL A 112 1.40 -14.89 -9.62
N ASN A 113 1.28 -15.78 -10.58
CA ASN A 113 2.34 -16.03 -11.53
C ASN A 113 2.65 -14.80 -12.37
N ALA A 114 1.64 -14.10 -12.83
CA ALA A 114 1.83 -12.86 -13.57
C ALA A 114 2.54 -11.81 -12.71
N SER A 115 2.14 -11.68 -11.45
CA SER A 115 2.78 -10.76 -10.53
C SER A 115 4.23 -11.14 -10.26
N GLY A 116 4.51 -12.42 -10.16
CA GLY A 116 5.85 -12.91 -9.91
C GLY A 116 6.83 -12.64 -11.05
N ASN A 117 6.32 -12.39 -12.25
CA ASN A 117 7.14 -12.12 -13.42
C ASN A 117 7.44 -10.62 -13.61
N MET A 118 6.94 -9.79 -12.76
CA MET A 118 7.12 -8.34 -12.86
C MET A 118 8.48 -7.86 -12.35
#